data_4b0aeaabc5e36debfe5cfb646411714c
#
_entry.id   4b0aeaabc5e36debfe5cfb646411714c
#
_cell.length_a   1.000
_cell.length_b   1.000
_cell.length_c   1.000
_cell.angle_alpha   90.00
_cell.angle_beta   90.00
_cell.angle_gamma   90.00
#
_symmetry.space_group_name_H-M   'P 1'
#
loop_
_entity.id
_entity.type
_entity.pdbx_description
1 polymer ?
#
loop_
_entity_poly.entity_id
_entity_poly.type
_entity_poly.pdbx_seq_one_letter_code
_entity_poly.pdbx_strand_id
1 'polypeptide(L)'
;MNKEELHELLEHLHDKYNRTEFIEPDPISIPHSFSDRHDREIAGFMAAAIAWGNRKAIVKSAKRMMQYMDNSPADFVCNASDSELAHLQSYVHRTFNGQDFTDFILAIRHITEHWGGIGEFFEQNYEATQSIPQVLSLFRKEFFSIEHNPHCEKHLSSIDKGAACKRLNMYLRWFVRHDDRGVDFGLWRKIPMSALYLPLDVHTGNMGRALGLLTRKQSDWKATEEITRSLREFNIDDPVRYDYSLFGAGIDGYLK
;
A
#
# COMPACT_ATOMS: atom_id res chain seq x y z
N MET A 1 26.20 -9.96 -14.01
CA MET A 1 26.37 -9.42 -12.66
C MET A 1 26.32 -10.59 -11.69
N ASN A 2 27.32 -10.74 -10.84
CA ASN A 2 27.36 -11.76 -9.80
C ASN A 2 26.48 -11.34 -8.60
N LYS A 3 26.32 -12.20 -7.57
CA LYS A 3 25.44 -11.92 -6.43
C LYS A 3 25.94 -10.75 -5.56
N GLU A 4 27.24 -10.60 -5.41
CA GLU A 4 27.85 -9.52 -4.63
C GLU A 4 27.66 -8.17 -5.33
N GLU A 5 27.95 -8.08 -6.61
CA GLU A 5 27.70 -6.88 -7.43
C GLU A 5 26.24 -6.46 -7.43
N LEU A 6 25.31 -7.45 -7.46
CA LEU A 6 23.87 -7.17 -7.38
C LEU A 6 23.47 -6.64 -6.00
N HIS A 7 24.03 -7.20 -4.93
CA HIS A 7 23.79 -6.71 -3.58
C HIS A 7 24.27 -5.26 -3.40
N GLU A 8 25.51 -4.98 -3.81
CA GLU A 8 26.08 -3.61 -3.77
C GLU A 8 25.20 -2.61 -4.56
N LEU A 9 24.72 -3.02 -5.75
CA LEU A 9 23.81 -2.21 -6.54
C LEU A 9 22.49 -1.94 -5.81
N LEU A 10 21.86 -2.97 -5.23
CA LEU A 10 20.60 -2.83 -4.51
C LEU A 10 20.74 -1.91 -3.30
N GLU A 11 21.83 -2.03 -2.52
CA GLU A 11 22.13 -1.15 -1.39
C GLU A 11 22.38 0.28 -1.85
N HIS A 12 23.19 0.48 -2.88
CA HIS A 12 23.45 1.82 -3.44
C HIS A 12 22.16 2.50 -3.92
N LEU A 13 21.28 1.77 -4.60
CA LEU A 13 19.99 2.29 -5.05
C LEU A 13 19.03 2.55 -3.88
N HIS A 14 19.05 1.69 -2.86
CA HIS A 14 18.28 1.92 -1.64
C HIS A 14 18.74 3.23 -0.97
N ASP A 15 20.04 3.47 -0.83
CA ASP A 15 20.58 4.70 -0.25
C ASP A 15 20.24 5.94 -1.09
N LYS A 16 20.18 5.78 -2.40
CA LYS A 16 19.81 6.86 -3.33
C LYS A 16 18.35 7.26 -3.22
N TYR A 17 17.43 6.31 -3.09
CA TYR A 17 15.98 6.54 -3.23
C TYR A 17 15.20 6.52 -1.91
N ASN A 18 15.65 5.83 -0.88
CA ASN A 18 15.00 5.84 0.44
C ASN A 18 15.40 7.09 1.24
N ARG A 19 14.84 8.23 0.86
CA ARG A 19 15.09 9.54 1.46
C ARG A 19 13.80 10.34 1.58
N THR A 20 13.78 11.34 2.44
CA THR A 20 12.62 12.21 2.68
C THR A 20 12.13 12.94 1.43
N GLU A 21 13.03 13.23 0.48
CA GLU A 21 12.66 13.84 -0.81
C GLU A 21 11.76 12.93 -1.68
N PHE A 22 11.77 11.63 -1.39
CA PHE A 22 10.85 10.69 -2.03
C PHE A 22 9.39 10.92 -1.62
N ILE A 23 9.16 11.48 -0.43
CA ILE A 23 7.81 11.62 0.16
C ILE A 23 6.94 12.55 -0.68
N GLU A 24 7.42 13.77 -0.98
CA GLU A 24 6.61 14.83 -1.59
C GLU A 24 5.89 14.41 -2.88
N PRO A 25 6.56 13.82 -3.87
CA PRO A 25 5.91 13.42 -5.12
C PRO A 25 5.14 12.10 -5.03
N ASP A 26 5.19 11.39 -3.91
CA ASP A 26 4.62 10.04 -3.75
C ASP A 26 3.30 10.06 -2.97
N PRO A 27 2.37 9.13 -3.20
CA PRO A 27 1.13 9.01 -2.42
C PRO A 27 1.34 8.88 -0.91
N ILE A 28 2.48 8.41 -0.43
CA ILE A 28 2.83 8.37 1.00
C ILE A 28 2.83 9.77 1.64
N SER A 29 2.98 10.83 0.84
CA SER A 29 2.85 12.22 1.32
C SER A 29 1.51 12.53 1.96
N ILE A 30 0.46 11.78 1.62
CA ILE A 30 -0.88 12.00 2.16
C ILE A 30 -0.93 11.63 3.64
N PRO A 31 -0.60 10.39 4.07
CA PRO A 31 -0.55 10.08 5.50
C PRO A 31 0.53 10.87 6.26
N HIS A 32 1.60 11.34 5.61
CA HIS A 32 2.58 12.24 6.24
C HIS A 32 2.02 13.62 6.61
N SER A 33 0.90 14.04 6.05
CA SER A 33 0.25 15.30 6.42
C SER A 33 -0.53 15.25 7.75
N PHE A 34 -0.65 14.08 8.35
CA PHE A 34 -1.36 13.87 9.62
C PHE A 34 -0.40 13.48 10.74
N SER A 35 -0.76 13.81 11.99
CA SER A 35 -0.01 13.41 13.20
C SER A 35 -0.68 12.28 13.96
N ASP A 36 -2.02 12.23 13.95
CA ASP A 36 -2.78 11.15 14.58
C ASP A 36 -2.59 9.82 13.84
N ARG A 37 -2.56 8.71 14.60
CA ARG A 37 -2.33 7.38 14.06
C ARG A 37 -3.46 6.92 13.16
N HIS A 38 -4.70 7.07 13.60
CA HIS A 38 -5.86 6.60 12.84
C HIS A 38 -6.10 7.45 11.59
N ASP A 39 -5.86 8.77 11.67
CA ASP A 39 -5.87 9.65 10.49
C ASP A 39 -4.83 9.19 9.47
N ARG A 40 -3.59 8.88 9.91
CA ARG A 40 -2.54 8.34 9.02
C ARG A 40 -2.96 7.05 8.37
N GLU A 41 -3.50 6.10 9.14
CA GLU A 41 -3.91 4.78 8.66
C GLU A 41 -5.01 4.90 7.58
N ILE A 42 -6.05 5.69 7.84
CA ILE A 42 -7.15 5.89 6.90
C ILE A 42 -6.68 6.68 5.68
N ALA A 43 -5.96 7.77 5.87
CA ALA A 43 -5.41 8.57 4.78
C ALA A 43 -4.46 7.74 3.88
N GLY A 44 -3.61 6.92 4.50
CA GLY A 44 -2.71 6.00 3.80
C GLY A 44 -3.46 4.93 3.01
N PHE A 45 -4.48 4.32 3.61
CA PHE A 45 -5.31 3.31 2.93
C PHE A 45 -6.03 3.91 1.72
N MET A 46 -6.68 5.05 1.89
CA MET A 46 -7.40 5.72 0.80
C MET A 46 -6.45 6.17 -0.32
N ALA A 47 -5.29 6.74 0.02
CA ALA A 47 -4.27 7.10 -0.96
C ALA A 47 -3.72 5.88 -1.71
N ALA A 48 -3.45 4.77 -1.01
CA ALA A 48 -3.03 3.52 -1.62
C ALA A 48 -4.12 2.93 -2.52
N ALA A 49 -5.39 2.96 -2.09
CA ALA A 49 -6.51 2.43 -2.84
C ALA A 49 -6.69 3.07 -4.21
N ILE A 50 -6.33 4.34 -4.39
CA ILE A 50 -6.39 5.04 -5.69
C ILE A 50 -5.03 5.17 -6.39
N ALA A 51 -3.97 4.52 -5.88
CA ALA A 51 -2.61 4.66 -6.40
C ALA A 51 -2.38 3.86 -7.69
N TRP A 52 -3.04 4.27 -8.78
CA TRP A 52 -2.77 3.77 -10.14
C TRP A 52 -2.83 4.89 -11.19
N GLY A 53 -1.88 4.88 -12.10
CA GLY A 53 -1.75 5.87 -13.18
C GLY A 53 -0.69 6.94 -12.89
N ASN A 54 -0.95 8.18 -13.27
CA ASN A 54 -0.01 9.28 -13.12
C ASN A 54 0.14 9.70 -11.64
N ARG A 55 1.37 9.71 -11.12
CA ARG A 55 1.67 10.00 -9.71
C ARG A 55 1.14 11.36 -9.26
N LYS A 56 1.37 12.43 -10.03
CA LYS A 56 0.88 13.79 -9.69
C LYS A 56 -0.64 13.84 -9.61
N ALA A 57 -1.34 13.13 -10.51
CA ALA A 57 -2.79 13.04 -10.50
C ALA A 57 -3.29 12.25 -9.27
N ILE A 58 -2.59 11.19 -8.87
CA ILE A 58 -2.92 10.40 -7.68
C ILE A 58 -2.81 11.28 -6.42
N VAL A 59 -1.68 11.95 -6.21
CA VAL A 59 -1.46 12.82 -5.04
C VAL A 59 -2.51 13.95 -5.01
N LYS A 60 -2.78 14.59 -6.16
CA LYS A 60 -3.84 15.62 -6.23
C LYS A 60 -5.22 15.08 -5.85
N SER A 61 -5.58 13.89 -6.33
CA SER A 61 -6.87 13.26 -6.03
C SER A 61 -6.96 12.80 -4.59
N ALA A 62 -5.89 12.25 -4.04
CA ALA A 62 -5.85 11.83 -2.63
C ALA A 62 -5.94 13.03 -1.67
N LYS A 63 -5.25 14.15 -1.97
CA LYS A 63 -5.44 15.41 -1.23
C LYS A 63 -6.89 15.88 -1.25
N ARG A 64 -7.56 15.76 -2.41
CA ARG A 64 -8.98 16.09 -2.52
C ARG A 64 -9.87 15.14 -1.71
N MET A 65 -9.54 13.83 -1.61
CA MET A 65 -10.25 12.92 -0.70
C MET A 65 -10.17 13.40 0.75
N MET A 66 -8.99 13.83 1.20
CA MET A 66 -8.83 14.35 2.57
C MET A 66 -9.68 15.60 2.79
N GLN A 67 -9.77 16.49 1.79
CA GLN A 67 -10.66 17.66 1.86
C GLN A 67 -12.14 17.28 1.98
N TYR A 68 -12.59 16.24 1.29
CA TYR A 68 -13.95 15.70 1.43
C TYR A 68 -14.22 15.11 2.82
N MET A 69 -13.20 14.74 3.55
CA MET A 69 -13.24 14.25 4.94
C MET A 69 -12.82 15.34 5.94
N ASP A 70 -12.94 16.62 5.58
CA ASP A 70 -12.61 17.80 6.40
C ASP A 70 -11.18 17.77 6.96
N ASN A 71 -10.25 17.06 6.30
CA ASN A 71 -8.90 16.77 6.75
C ASN A 71 -8.85 16.12 8.16
N SER A 72 -9.88 15.40 8.52
CA SER A 72 -10.01 14.63 9.76
C SER A 72 -10.58 13.24 9.46
N PRO A 73 -9.82 12.39 8.70
CA PRO A 73 -10.37 11.16 8.17
C PRO A 73 -10.87 10.18 9.23
N ALA A 74 -10.28 10.13 10.42
CA ALA A 74 -10.73 9.26 11.49
C ALA A 74 -12.08 9.72 12.07
N ASP A 75 -12.22 11.01 12.33
CA ASP A 75 -13.48 11.58 12.79
C ASP A 75 -14.59 11.42 11.74
N PHE A 76 -14.27 11.71 10.47
CA PHE A 76 -15.23 11.57 9.36
C PHE A 76 -15.70 10.11 9.20
N VAL A 77 -14.79 9.15 9.25
CA VAL A 77 -15.15 7.73 9.17
C VAL A 77 -16.11 7.35 10.30
N CYS A 78 -15.85 7.77 11.52
CA CYS A 78 -16.68 7.40 12.67
C CYS A 78 -18.03 8.14 12.72
N ASN A 79 -18.06 9.43 12.35
CA ASN A 79 -19.15 10.32 12.71
C ASN A 79 -19.90 10.95 11.52
N ALA A 80 -19.42 10.78 10.27
CA ALA A 80 -20.07 11.38 9.12
C ALA A 80 -21.55 11.01 9.01
N SER A 81 -22.39 12.03 8.89
CA SER A 81 -23.84 11.94 8.67
C SER A 81 -24.15 11.52 7.22
N ASP A 82 -25.39 11.12 6.97
CA ASP A 82 -25.86 10.80 5.61
C ASP A 82 -25.70 11.98 4.63
N SER A 83 -25.85 13.21 5.11
CA SER A 83 -25.66 14.41 4.29
C SER A 83 -24.20 14.63 3.90
N GLU A 84 -23.26 14.36 4.78
CA GLU A 84 -21.83 14.43 4.51
C GLU A 84 -21.40 13.30 3.57
N LEU A 85 -21.90 12.08 3.78
CA LEU A 85 -21.68 10.96 2.85
C LEU A 85 -22.25 11.25 1.45
N ALA A 86 -23.41 11.93 1.36
CA ALA A 86 -23.99 12.33 0.08
C ALA A 86 -23.10 13.33 -0.69
N HIS A 87 -22.32 14.17 0.00
CA HIS A 87 -21.33 15.06 -0.61
C HIS A 87 -20.22 14.31 -1.36
N LEU A 88 -19.87 13.10 -0.93
CA LEU A 88 -18.86 12.27 -1.58
C LEU A 88 -19.22 11.89 -3.02
N GLN A 89 -20.51 11.92 -3.39
CA GLN A 89 -21.00 11.52 -4.72
C GLN A 89 -20.39 12.35 -5.87
N SER A 90 -19.90 13.56 -5.60
CA SER A 90 -19.23 14.41 -6.59
C SER A 90 -17.74 14.06 -6.79
N TYR A 91 -17.19 13.14 -5.99
CA TYR A 91 -15.79 12.71 -6.13
C TYR A 91 -15.60 11.75 -7.31
N VAL A 92 -14.53 11.98 -8.07
CA VAL A 92 -14.09 11.07 -9.15
C VAL A 92 -12.57 11.07 -9.24
N HIS A 93 -11.98 9.86 -9.27
CA HIS A 93 -10.62 9.61 -9.70
C HIS A 93 -10.59 8.43 -10.66
N ARG A 94 -10.49 8.70 -11.96
CA ARG A 94 -10.56 7.66 -13.01
C ARG A 94 -11.85 6.83 -12.90
N THR A 95 -11.72 5.54 -12.56
CA THR A 95 -12.86 4.64 -12.37
C THR A 95 -13.36 4.55 -10.91
N PHE A 96 -12.68 5.21 -9.97
CA PHE A 96 -13.13 5.32 -8.59
C PHE A 96 -14.04 6.54 -8.48
N ASN A 97 -15.30 6.34 -8.15
CA ASN A 97 -16.34 7.37 -8.10
C ASN A 97 -16.83 7.62 -6.66
N GLY A 98 -17.79 8.53 -6.51
CA GLY A 98 -18.33 8.90 -5.21
C GLY A 98 -19.02 7.77 -4.47
N GLN A 99 -19.70 6.86 -5.17
CA GLN A 99 -20.30 5.67 -4.55
C GLN A 99 -19.22 4.73 -4.01
N ASP A 100 -18.13 4.49 -4.79
CA ASP A 100 -17.00 3.71 -4.30
C ASP A 100 -16.38 4.35 -3.05
N PHE A 101 -16.33 5.69 -3.00
CA PHE A 101 -15.80 6.42 -1.86
C PHE A 101 -16.69 6.21 -0.64
N THR A 102 -18.01 6.35 -0.78
CA THR A 102 -18.97 6.10 0.31
C THR A 102 -18.86 4.67 0.83
N ASP A 103 -18.83 3.67 -0.07
CA ASP A 103 -18.70 2.27 0.29
C ASP A 103 -17.40 1.99 1.05
N PHE A 104 -16.28 2.64 0.65
CA PHE A 104 -15.01 2.53 1.34
C PHE A 104 -15.05 3.15 2.74
N ILE A 105 -15.67 4.32 2.91
CA ILE A 105 -15.87 4.95 4.24
C ILE A 105 -16.68 4.04 5.16
N LEU A 106 -17.79 3.50 4.68
CA LEU A 106 -18.63 2.60 5.46
C LEU A 106 -17.90 1.31 5.84
N ALA A 107 -17.11 0.74 4.92
CA ALA A 107 -16.31 -0.45 5.20
C ALA A 107 -15.19 -0.16 6.24
N ILE A 108 -14.54 0.99 6.17
CA ILE A 108 -13.53 1.38 7.17
C ILE A 108 -14.21 1.64 8.53
N ARG A 109 -15.40 2.26 8.55
CA ARG A 109 -16.21 2.43 9.77
C ARG A 109 -16.50 1.09 10.42
N HIS A 110 -16.99 0.12 9.64
CA HIS A 110 -17.24 -1.25 10.09
C HIS A 110 -15.99 -1.89 10.71
N ILE A 111 -14.83 -1.79 10.05
CA ILE A 111 -13.57 -2.32 10.57
C ILE A 111 -13.18 -1.60 11.87
N THR A 112 -13.36 -0.29 11.95
CA THR A 112 -13.04 0.50 13.16
C THR A 112 -13.92 0.08 14.33
N GLU A 113 -15.20 -0.10 14.12
CA GLU A 113 -16.17 -0.51 15.15
C GLU A 113 -15.93 -1.92 15.68
N HIS A 114 -15.53 -2.86 14.81
CA HIS A 114 -15.38 -4.27 15.18
C HIS A 114 -13.96 -4.67 15.60
N TRP A 115 -12.95 -3.96 15.11
CA TRP A 115 -11.54 -4.31 15.30
C TRP A 115 -10.73 -3.23 16.01
N GLY A 116 -11.26 -2.01 16.15
CA GLY A 116 -10.57 -0.86 16.74
C GLY A 116 -9.82 0.01 15.73
N GLY A 117 -9.70 -0.45 14.47
CA GLY A 117 -9.04 0.27 13.38
C GLY A 117 -8.41 -0.65 12.36
N ILE A 118 -7.86 -0.06 11.28
CA ILE A 118 -7.22 -0.85 10.21
C ILE A 118 -5.96 -1.52 10.73
N GLY A 119 -5.13 -0.80 11.49
CA GLY A 119 -3.89 -1.33 12.03
C GLY A 119 -4.14 -2.51 12.99
N GLU A 120 -5.10 -2.34 13.88
CA GLU A 120 -5.53 -3.38 14.81
C GLU A 120 -6.02 -4.64 14.09
N PHE A 121 -6.79 -4.46 13.00
CA PHE A 121 -7.20 -5.59 12.16
C PHE A 121 -5.99 -6.36 11.61
N PHE A 122 -5.05 -5.65 10.98
CA PHE A 122 -3.88 -6.28 10.39
C PHE A 122 -2.99 -6.96 11.42
N GLU A 123 -2.71 -6.31 12.53
CA GLU A 123 -1.85 -6.84 13.60
C GLU A 123 -2.47 -8.08 14.27
N GLN A 124 -3.75 -8.03 14.66
CA GLN A 124 -4.44 -9.16 15.31
C GLN A 124 -4.53 -10.38 14.39
N ASN A 125 -4.91 -10.17 13.13
CA ASN A 125 -5.01 -11.28 12.17
C ASN A 125 -3.63 -11.83 11.80
N TYR A 126 -2.57 -11.01 11.79
CA TYR A 126 -1.22 -11.52 11.61
C TYR A 126 -0.75 -12.34 12.82
N GLU A 127 -1.01 -11.90 14.04
CA GLU A 127 -0.72 -12.69 15.25
C GLU A 127 -1.41 -14.06 15.23
N ALA A 128 -2.63 -14.13 14.71
CA ALA A 128 -3.39 -15.37 14.62
C ALA A 128 -2.93 -16.30 13.49
N THR A 129 -2.51 -15.76 12.35
CA THR A 129 -2.26 -16.55 11.13
C THR A 129 -0.79 -16.71 10.77
N GLN A 130 0.07 -15.79 11.23
CA GLN A 130 1.48 -15.67 10.85
C GLN A 130 1.68 -15.61 9.32
N SER A 131 0.71 -15.07 8.57
CA SER A 131 0.68 -15.12 7.12
C SER A 131 0.05 -13.89 6.51
N ILE A 132 0.85 -13.03 5.88
CA ILE A 132 0.36 -11.86 5.13
C ILE A 132 -0.65 -12.25 4.04
N PRO A 133 -0.43 -13.32 3.22
CA PRO A 133 -1.45 -13.76 2.26
C PRO A 133 -2.82 -14.01 2.88
N GLN A 134 -2.86 -14.69 4.04
CA GLN A 134 -4.12 -14.96 4.74
C GLN A 134 -4.74 -13.67 5.29
N VAL A 135 -3.93 -12.78 5.86
CA VAL A 135 -4.41 -11.48 6.35
C VAL A 135 -5.00 -10.64 5.23
N LEU A 136 -4.39 -10.61 4.03
CA LEU A 136 -4.95 -9.90 2.87
C LEU A 136 -6.29 -10.48 2.41
N SER A 137 -6.44 -11.81 2.43
CA SER A 137 -7.71 -12.50 2.12
C SER A 137 -8.79 -12.14 3.16
N LEU A 138 -8.46 -12.24 4.45
CA LEU A 138 -9.35 -11.88 5.55
C LEU A 138 -9.76 -10.41 5.49
N PHE A 139 -8.79 -9.50 5.25
CA PHE A 139 -9.07 -8.07 5.14
C PHE A 139 -10.08 -7.77 4.03
N ARG A 140 -9.88 -8.34 2.84
CA ARG A 140 -10.82 -8.14 1.73
C ARG A 140 -12.21 -8.71 2.06
N LYS A 141 -12.27 -9.86 2.72
CA LYS A 141 -13.53 -10.50 3.13
C LYS A 141 -14.28 -9.63 4.14
N GLU A 142 -13.59 -9.14 5.16
CA GLU A 142 -14.15 -8.26 6.18
C GLU A 142 -14.61 -6.92 5.59
N PHE A 143 -13.77 -6.31 4.74
CA PHE A 143 -14.03 -5.03 4.09
C PHE A 143 -15.33 -5.06 3.26
N PHE A 144 -15.64 -6.17 2.61
CA PHE A 144 -16.84 -6.36 1.80
C PHE A 144 -17.90 -7.24 2.48
N SER A 145 -17.86 -7.36 3.81
CA SER A 145 -18.90 -8.09 4.57
C SER A 145 -20.18 -7.30 4.74
N ILE A 146 -20.12 -5.98 4.61
CA ILE A 146 -21.27 -5.07 4.68
C ILE A 146 -21.91 -4.87 3.29
N GLU A 147 -23.13 -4.33 3.27
CA GLU A 147 -23.80 -3.95 2.01
C GLU A 147 -22.96 -2.87 1.26
N HIS A 148 -22.71 -3.10 -0.01
CA HIS A 148 -21.90 -2.22 -0.85
C HIS A 148 -22.25 -2.39 -2.33
N ASN A 149 -21.90 -1.42 -3.16
CA ASN A 149 -22.02 -1.55 -4.61
C ASN A 149 -20.88 -2.47 -5.16
N PRO A 150 -21.18 -3.53 -5.93
CA PRO A 150 -20.16 -4.43 -6.47
C PRO A 150 -19.08 -3.73 -7.32
N HIS A 151 -19.37 -2.53 -7.82
CA HIS A 151 -18.39 -1.74 -8.59
C HIS A 151 -17.15 -1.39 -7.77
N CYS A 152 -17.27 -1.16 -6.46
CA CYS A 152 -16.15 -0.79 -5.59
C CYS A 152 -15.15 -1.93 -5.39
N GLU A 153 -15.56 -3.20 -5.54
CA GLU A 153 -14.70 -4.37 -5.30
C GLU A 153 -13.43 -4.41 -6.15
N LYS A 154 -13.46 -3.87 -7.37
CA LYS A 154 -12.27 -3.80 -8.25
C LYS A 154 -11.16 -2.89 -7.72
N HIS A 155 -11.49 -2.02 -6.77
CA HIS A 155 -10.52 -1.09 -6.18
C HIS A 155 -9.73 -1.71 -5.03
N LEU A 156 -10.17 -2.87 -4.50
CA LEU A 156 -9.43 -3.65 -3.53
C LEU A 156 -9.11 -5.03 -4.12
N SER A 157 -7.84 -5.23 -4.49
CA SER A 157 -7.38 -6.44 -5.19
C SER A 157 -7.61 -7.70 -4.37
N SER A 158 -7.99 -8.82 -5.04
CA SER A 158 -8.21 -10.12 -4.40
C SER A 158 -6.99 -11.02 -4.57
N ILE A 159 -6.35 -11.37 -3.48
CA ILE A 159 -5.28 -12.36 -3.45
C ILE A 159 -5.82 -13.75 -3.83
N ASP A 160 -7.04 -14.08 -3.43
CA ASP A 160 -7.69 -15.38 -3.72
C ASP A 160 -7.92 -15.58 -5.21
N LYS A 161 -8.01 -14.47 -5.98
CA LYS A 161 -8.05 -14.46 -7.44
C LYS A 161 -6.64 -14.37 -8.06
N GLY A 162 -5.59 -14.48 -7.27
CA GLY A 162 -4.20 -14.46 -7.72
C GLY A 162 -3.63 -13.07 -8.05
N ALA A 163 -4.29 -11.98 -7.65
CA ALA A 163 -3.77 -10.63 -7.90
C ALA A 163 -2.50 -10.35 -7.09
N ALA A 164 -1.54 -9.60 -7.67
CA ALA A 164 -0.29 -9.19 -7.00
C ALA A 164 -0.49 -8.32 -5.76
N CYS A 165 -1.67 -7.78 -5.54
CA CYS A 165 -2.06 -6.93 -4.41
C CYS A 165 -1.08 -5.76 -4.15
N LYS A 166 -0.51 -5.17 -5.22
CA LYS A 166 0.52 -4.11 -5.16
C LYS A 166 0.16 -3.01 -4.17
N ARG A 167 -1.07 -2.50 -4.22
CA ARG A 167 -1.52 -1.37 -3.40
C ARG A 167 -1.62 -1.71 -1.92
N LEU A 168 -2.08 -2.92 -1.59
CA LEU A 168 -2.11 -3.42 -0.21
C LEU A 168 -0.69 -3.71 0.31
N ASN A 169 0.18 -4.32 -0.50
CA ASN A 169 1.58 -4.54 -0.12
C ASN A 169 2.32 -3.21 0.08
N MET A 170 2.02 -2.18 -0.73
CA MET A 170 2.56 -0.83 -0.56
C MET A 170 2.06 -0.19 0.74
N TYR A 171 0.79 -0.33 1.05
CA TYR A 171 0.19 0.14 2.30
C TYR A 171 0.81 -0.56 3.52
N LEU A 172 0.95 -1.89 3.46
CA LEU A 172 1.64 -2.67 4.50
C LEU A 172 3.09 -2.22 4.69
N ARG A 173 3.84 -1.99 3.59
CA ARG A 173 5.20 -1.46 3.68
C ARG A 173 5.20 -0.14 4.44
N TRP A 174 4.35 0.81 4.10
CA TRP A 174 4.30 2.11 4.75
C TRP A 174 4.09 2.02 6.26
N PHE A 175 3.24 1.11 6.73
CA PHE A 175 2.85 1.06 8.13
C PHE A 175 3.62 0.05 8.98
N VAL A 176 4.21 -0.97 8.38
CA VAL A 176 5.01 -2.00 9.07
C VAL A 176 6.49 -1.68 9.03
N ARG A 177 7.01 -1.35 7.82
CA ARG A 177 8.44 -1.13 7.65
C ARG A 177 8.90 0.12 8.41
N HIS A 178 10.05 0.00 9.06
CA HIS A 178 10.67 1.09 9.79
C HIS A 178 12.19 1.08 9.63
N ASP A 179 12.73 2.25 9.55
CA ASP A 179 14.16 2.54 9.60
C ASP A 179 14.36 3.96 10.16
N ASP A 180 15.59 4.46 10.14
CA ASP A 180 15.95 5.81 10.60
C ASP A 180 15.81 6.90 9.53
N ARG A 181 15.28 6.56 8.35
CA ARG A 181 15.19 7.48 7.20
C ARG A 181 13.90 8.29 7.15
N GLY A 182 12.89 7.90 7.90
CA GLY A 182 11.67 8.66 8.11
C GLY A 182 10.70 8.67 6.92
N VAL A 183 10.80 7.72 5.98
CA VAL A 183 9.89 7.58 4.85
C VAL A 183 8.71 6.70 5.22
N ASP A 184 8.94 5.45 5.62
CA ASP A 184 7.91 4.55 6.12
C ASP A 184 7.65 4.83 7.61
N PHE A 185 6.40 4.60 8.07
CA PHE A 185 5.96 4.99 9.42
C PHE A 185 6.33 3.97 10.49
N GLY A 186 6.27 2.67 10.17
CA GLY A 186 6.53 1.60 11.11
C GLY A 186 5.65 1.64 12.35
N LEU A 187 4.37 1.90 12.20
CA LEU A 187 3.41 1.97 13.32
C LEU A 187 2.92 0.59 13.76
N TRP A 188 2.90 -0.39 12.86
CA TRP A 188 2.41 -1.75 13.13
C TRP A 188 3.57 -2.67 13.50
N ARG A 189 3.86 -2.76 14.79
CA ARG A 189 5.05 -3.43 15.32
C ARG A 189 4.88 -4.93 15.54
N LYS A 190 3.66 -5.44 15.52
CA LYS A 190 3.38 -6.88 15.70
C LYS A 190 3.60 -7.67 14.41
N ILE A 191 3.72 -7.00 13.27
CA ILE A 191 4.05 -7.62 11.99
C ILE A 191 5.55 -7.40 11.73
N PRO A 192 6.37 -8.45 11.62
CA PRO A 192 7.79 -8.27 11.31
C PRO A 192 7.97 -7.86 9.85
N MET A 193 8.98 -7.02 9.57
CA MET A 193 9.31 -6.58 8.21
C MET A 193 9.65 -7.75 7.28
N SER A 194 10.24 -8.81 7.82
CA SER A 194 10.56 -10.05 7.09
C SER A 194 9.34 -10.78 6.52
N ALA A 195 8.14 -10.53 7.08
CA ALA A 195 6.89 -11.12 6.59
C ALA A 195 6.32 -10.40 5.37
N LEU A 196 6.76 -9.18 5.08
CA LEU A 196 6.22 -8.36 4.01
C LEU A 196 6.53 -8.91 2.62
N TYR A 197 5.68 -8.52 1.68
CA TYR A 197 5.84 -8.81 0.25
C TYR A 197 6.04 -7.52 -0.55
N LEU A 198 6.90 -7.59 -1.56
CA LEU A 198 7.24 -6.47 -2.42
C LEU A 198 5.99 -5.92 -3.13
N PRO A 199 5.75 -4.60 -3.13
CA PRO A 199 4.70 -3.96 -3.93
C PRO A 199 4.98 -4.08 -5.44
N LEU A 200 4.65 -5.21 -6.05
CA LEU A 200 5.00 -5.50 -7.43
C LEU A 200 4.16 -4.68 -8.42
N ASP A 201 4.77 -3.71 -9.08
CA ASP A 201 4.19 -2.98 -10.21
C ASP A 201 5.00 -3.18 -11.51
N VAL A 202 4.67 -2.41 -12.55
CA VAL A 202 5.33 -2.51 -13.86
C VAL A 202 6.82 -2.13 -13.77
N HIS A 203 7.16 -1.06 -13.05
CA HIS A 203 8.54 -0.58 -12.90
C HIS A 203 9.39 -1.58 -12.12
N THR A 204 8.90 -1.96 -10.93
CA THR A 204 9.53 -2.96 -10.06
C THR A 204 9.67 -4.30 -10.76
N GLY A 205 8.63 -4.74 -11.49
CA GLY A 205 8.67 -6.01 -12.22
C GLY A 205 9.65 -6.00 -13.39
N ASN A 206 9.74 -4.91 -14.14
CA ASN A 206 10.69 -4.78 -15.24
C ASN A 206 12.13 -4.75 -14.73
N MET A 207 12.38 -3.98 -13.67
CA MET A 207 13.69 -3.93 -13.01
C MET A 207 14.08 -5.31 -12.43
N GLY A 208 13.14 -5.97 -11.73
CA GLY A 208 13.37 -7.29 -11.18
C GLY A 208 13.73 -8.33 -12.25
N ARG A 209 13.09 -8.29 -13.42
CA ARG A 209 13.42 -9.17 -14.54
C ARG A 209 14.78 -8.87 -15.15
N ALA A 210 15.09 -7.60 -15.33
CA ALA A 210 16.36 -7.16 -15.89
C ALA A 210 17.56 -7.52 -14.99
N LEU A 211 17.34 -7.54 -13.67
CA LEU A 211 18.34 -7.93 -12.67
C LEU A 211 18.36 -9.44 -12.37
N GLY A 212 17.49 -10.23 -12.99
CA GLY A 212 17.40 -11.68 -12.76
C GLY A 212 16.72 -12.08 -11.44
N LEU A 213 16.07 -11.16 -10.75
CA LEU A 213 15.33 -11.38 -9.50
C LEU A 213 13.93 -11.97 -9.73
N LEU A 214 13.40 -11.84 -10.95
CA LEU A 214 12.08 -12.29 -11.36
C LEU A 214 12.14 -12.91 -12.76
N THR A 215 11.64 -14.12 -12.89
CA THR A 215 11.57 -14.81 -14.20
C THR A 215 10.14 -14.81 -14.77
N ARG A 216 9.15 -14.78 -13.88
CA ARG A 216 7.72 -14.81 -14.23
C ARG A 216 7.31 -13.57 -15.02
N LYS A 217 6.63 -13.78 -16.17
CA LYS A 217 6.18 -12.69 -17.05
C LYS A 217 4.93 -11.98 -16.53
N GLN A 218 3.98 -12.71 -15.94
CA GLN A 218 2.76 -12.15 -15.37
C GLN A 218 3.07 -11.40 -14.07
N SER A 219 2.37 -10.28 -13.85
CA SER A 219 2.41 -9.55 -12.58
C SER A 219 1.23 -9.98 -11.71
N ASP A 220 1.35 -11.16 -11.10
CA ASP A 220 0.38 -11.79 -10.23
C ASP A 220 1.00 -12.13 -8.86
N TRP A 221 0.24 -12.79 -7.97
CA TRP A 221 0.74 -13.12 -6.64
C TRP A 221 1.99 -14.01 -6.69
N LYS A 222 2.05 -14.98 -7.60
CA LYS A 222 3.22 -15.85 -7.76
C LYS A 222 4.48 -15.08 -8.15
N ALA A 223 4.34 -14.03 -8.95
CA ALA A 223 5.45 -13.13 -9.26
C ALA A 223 5.88 -12.29 -8.05
N THR A 224 4.92 -11.84 -7.23
CA THR A 224 5.19 -11.15 -5.97
C THR A 224 5.96 -12.04 -4.99
N GLU A 225 5.57 -13.32 -4.87
CA GLU A 225 6.27 -14.31 -4.05
C GLU A 225 7.69 -14.58 -4.57
N GLU A 226 7.83 -14.78 -5.89
CA GLU A 226 9.13 -15.08 -6.53
C GLU A 226 10.14 -13.95 -6.28
N ILE A 227 9.77 -12.70 -6.61
CA ILE A 227 10.69 -11.57 -6.44
C ILE A 227 11.00 -11.32 -4.96
N THR A 228 10.01 -11.44 -4.07
CA THR A 228 10.24 -11.25 -2.63
C THR A 228 11.18 -12.33 -2.07
N ARG A 229 11.04 -13.58 -2.52
CA ARG A 229 11.94 -14.65 -2.14
C ARG A 229 13.38 -14.38 -2.60
N SER A 230 13.56 -13.90 -3.82
CA SER A 230 14.88 -13.49 -4.34
C SER A 230 15.49 -12.36 -3.50
N LEU A 231 14.69 -11.38 -3.09
CA LEU A 231 15.17 -10.27 -2.25
C LEU A 231 15.51 -10.69 -0.82
N ARG A 232 14.83 -11.71 -0.27
CA ARG A 232 15.20 -12.29 1.04
C ARG A 232 16.60 -12.89 1.05
N GLU A 233 17.16 -13.26 -0.08
CA GLU A 233 18.55 -13.73 -0.16
C GLU A 233 19.58 -12.62 0.08
N PHE A 234 19.20 -11.35 -0.04
CA PHE A 234 20.04 -10.18 0.21
C PHE A 234 19.76 -9.56 1.58
N ASN A 235 18.49 -9.55 2.00
CA ASN A 235 18.11 -9.12 3.34
C ASN A 235 16.88 -9.91 3.80
N ILE A 236 17.09 -10.84 4.73
CA ILE A 236 16.02 -11.70 5.25
C ILE A 236 15.08 -10.96 6.20
N ASP A 237 15.59 -9.97 6.92
CA ASP A 237 14.85 -9.23 7.95
C ASP A 237 13.99 -8.12 7.36
N ASP A 238 14.41 -7.53 6.21
CA ASP A 238 13.71 -6.44 5.53
C ASP A 238 13.84 -6.56 3.99
N PRO A 239 13.22 -7.58 3.37
CA PRO A 239 13.33 -7.78 1.91
C PRO A 239 12.68 -6.65 1.11
N VAL A 240 11.68 -5.97 1.66
CA VAL A 240 10.93 -4.90 0.96
C VAL A 240 11.63 -3.55 0.97
N ARG A 241 12.75 -3.41 1.69
CA ARG A 241 13.61 -2.23 1.59
C ARG A 241 14.07 -1.95 0.15
N TYR A 242 14.24 -3.01 -0.62
CA TYR A 242 14.65 -2.94 -2.03
C TYR A 242 13.53 -2.51 -3.00
N ASP A 243 12.31 -2.27 -2.51
CA ASP A 243 11.28 -1.61 -3.32
C ASP A 243 11.73 -0.21 -3.76
N TYR A 244 12.40 0.54 -2.87
CA TYR A 244 13.00 1.84 -3.23
C TYR A 244 14.03 1.70 -4.34
N SER A 245 14.87 0.66 -4.29
CA SER A 245 15.90 0.39 -5.30
C SER A 245 15.29 0.10 -6.67
N LEU A 246 14.35 -0.85 -6.71
CA LEU A 246 13.76 -1.32 -7.95
C LEU A 246 12.79 -0.29 -8.56
N PHE A 247 11.97 0.34 -7.74
CA PHE A 247 11.00 1.34 -8.19
C PHE A 247 11.71 2.63 -8.65
N GLY A 248 12.63 3.15 -7.85
CA GLY A 248 13.38 4.36 -8.17
C GLY A 248 14.20 4.21 -9.46
N ALA A 249 14.98 3.14 -9.55
CA ALA A 249 15.76 2.84 -10.75
C ALA A 249 14.87 2.59 -11.97
N GLY A 250 13.70 1.97 -11.79
CA GLY A 250 12.72 1.74 -12.86
C GLY A 250 12.12 3.03 -13.42
N ILE A 251 11.88 4.04 -12.56
CA ILE A 251 11.38 5.37 -12.99
C ILE A 251 12.48 6.15 -13.71
N ASP A 252 13.69 6.15 -13.17
CA ASP A 252 14.83 6.88 -13.76
C ASP A 252 15.35 6.23 -15.05
N GLY A 253 14.82 5.06 -15.42
CA GLY A 253 15.25 4.35 -16.64
C GLY A 253 16.68 3.82 -16.56
N TYR A 254 17.11 3.38 -15.38
CA TYR A 254 18.49 2.98 -15.07
C TYR A 254 19.07 1.89 -16.01
N LEU A 255 18.19 1.08 -16.62
CA LEU A 255 18.57 0.02 -17.57
C LEU A 255 18.12 0.30 -19.02
N LYS A 256 17.89 1.55 -19.38
CA LYS A 256 17.60 1.96 -20.77
C LYS A 256 18.85 2.32 -21.51
#